data_97cd809d3f9936646912edd0574bfa6b
#
_entry.id   97cd809d3f9936646912edd0574bfa6b
#
_cell.length_a   1.000
_cell.length_b   1.000
_cell.length_c   1.000
_cell.angle_alpha   90.00
_cell.angle_beta   90.00
_cell.angle_gamma   90.00
#
_symmetry.space_group_name_H-M   'P 1'
#
loop_
_entity.id
_entity.type
_entity.pdbx_description
1 polymer ?
#
loop_
_entity_poly.entity_id
_entity_poly.type
_entity_poly.pdbx_seq_one_letter_code
_entity_poly.pdbx_strand_id
1 'polypeptide(L)'
;MGHIEPSNTHWNTPIFVIKKKSGKWQLLQDLRAFNATMEDMGALQPGLPSPVAIPEGYNIIVIDLQDCFFTIPLNAEDKKRFAFSLPSENFKQPYLRFQWKVLPQGIKNSPTLCQKFVNVALEDIGAKYEQVHMIHYMDDILIAHPDRAHLQTVLQI
;
A
#
# COMPACT_ATOMS: atom_id res chain seq x y z
N MET A 1 15.91 -1.17 4.63
CA MET A 1 14.62 -1.08 3.95
C MET A 1 14.89 -1.03 2.45
N GLY A 2 14.49 -2.03 1.69
CA GLY A 2 14.83 -2.18 0.26
C GLY A 2 13.80 -1.59 -0.71
N HIS A 3 13.16 -0.46 -0.39
CA HIS A 3 12.07 0.11 -1.19
C HIS A 3 12.52 0.94 -2.40
N ILE A 4 13.78 1.34 -2.41
CA ILE A 4 14.38 2.13 -3.50
C ILE A 4 15.64 1.46 -4.03
N GLU A 5 16.01 1.79 -5.26
CA GLU A 5 17.22 1.35 -5.93
C GLU A 5 17.88 2.53 -6.68
N PRO A 6 19.19 2.50 -6.99
CA PRO A 6 19.83 3.51 -7.84
C PRO A 6 19.16 3.61 -9.20
N SER A 7 19.11 4.82 -9.77
CA SER A 7 18.48 5.10 -11.06
C SER A 7 19.36 5.95 -11.94
N ASN A 8 19.35 5.63 -13.24
CA ASN A 8 19.99 6.41 -14.29
C ASN A 8 18.98 6.99 -15.31
N THR A 9 17.69 6.86 -15.04
CA THR A 9 16.64 7.39 -15.92
C THR A 9 16.68 8.91 -16.01
N HIS A 10 16.19 9.48 -17.09
CA HIS A 10 16.01 10.93 -17.27
C HIS A 10 14.81 11.50 -16.48
N TRP A 11 13.88 10.64 -16.04
CA TRP A 11 12.74 11.08 -15.23
C TRP A 11 13.22 11.54 -13.86
N ASN A 12 12.62 12.61 -13.35
CA ASN A 12 12.94 13.13 -12.03
C ASN A 12 11.74 13.88 -11.45
N THR A 13 11.35 13.52 -10.27
CA THR A 13 10.24 14.14 -9.55
C THR A 13 10.76 14.79 -8.27
N PRO A 14 10.31 15.99 -7.91
CA PRO A 14 10.75 16.66 -6.68
C PRO A 14 10.40 15.85 -5.44
N ILE A 15 11.26 15.93 -4.45
CA ILE A 15 11.04 15.35 -3.12
C ILE A 15 11.11 16.43 -2.05
N PHE A 16 10.44 16.20 -0.95
CA PHE A 16 10.54 17.01 0.25
C PHE A 16 10.42 16.12 1.49
N VAL A 17 10.90 16.64 2.60
CA VAL A 17 10.92 15.90 3.87
C VAL A 17 10.10 16.65 4.89
N ILE A 18 9.19 15.94 5.54
CA ILE A 18 8.38 16.48 6.64
C ILE A 18 8.70 15.79 7.95
N LYS A 19 8.57 16.53 9.05
CA LYS A 19 8.67 15.97 10.39
C LYS A 19 7.27 15.63 10.89
N LYS A 20 7.02 14.35 11.18
CA LYS A 20 5.75 13.90 11.77
C LYS A 20 5.60 14.40 13.21
N LYS A 21 4.39 14.44 13.73
CA LYS A 21 4.11 14.72 15.16
C LYS A 21 4.86 13.77 16.10
N SER A 22 5.13 12.54 15.66
CA SER A 22 5.93 11.55 16.39
C SER A 22 7.44 11.85 16.44
N GLY A 23 7.90 12.95 15.83
CA GLY A 23 9.31 13.31 15.72
C GLY A 23 10.08 12.62 14.60
N LYS A 24 9.51 11.61 13.97
CA LYS A 24 10.11 10.89 12.83
C LYS A 24 10.05 11.73 11.55
N TRP A 25 11.08 11.60 10.72
CA TRP A 25 11.12 12.20 9.39
C TRP A 25 10.44 11.30 8.36
N GLN A 26 9.71 11.91 7.42
CA GLN A 26 9.09 11.22 6.30
C GLN A 26 9.50 11.89 5.00
N LEU A 27 10.06 11.09 4.09
CA LEU A 27 10.31 11.49 2.71
C LEU A 27 8.98 11.44 1.94
N LEU A 28 8.67 12.51 1.24
CA LEU A 28 7.54 12.61 0.35
C LEU A 28 8.03 12.99 -1.06
N GLN A 29 7.37 12.44 -2.06
CA GLN A 29 7.60 12.76 -3.47
C GLN A 29 6.44 13.61 -3.99
N ASP A 30 6.73 14.67 -4.73
CA ASP A 30 5.69 15.49 -5.37
C ASP A 30 5.21 14.81 -6.66
N LEU A 31 4.15 14.06 -6.54
CA LEU A 31 3.53 13.32 -7.63
C LEU A 31 2.34 14.03 -8.27
N ARG A 32 2.10 15.31 -7.97
CA ARG A 32 0.94 16.04 -8.49
C ARG A 32 0.90 16.08 -10.02
N ALA A 33 2.01 16.42 -10.66
CA ALA A 33 2.10 16.44 -12.12
C ALA A 33 1.91 15.03 -12.73
N PHE A 34 2.46 14.01 -12.08
CA PHE A 34 2.28 12.62 -12.47
C PHE A 34 0.81 12.19 -12.35
N ASN A 35 0.19 12.48 -11.22
CA ASN A 35 -1.22 12.17 -10.96
C ASN A 35 -2.18 12.85 -11.95
N ALA A 36 -1.83 14.04 -12.45
CA ALA A 36 -2.63 14.75 -13.45
C ALA A 36 -2.68 14.04 -14.81
N THR A 37 -1.67 13.22 -15.12
CA THR A 37 -1.60 12.44 -16.38
C THR A 37 -2.17 11.04 -16.25
N MET A 38 -2.47 10.60 -15.02
CA MET A 38 -3.03 9.27 -14.79
C MET A 38 -4.54 9.24 -15.04
N GLU A 39 -4.99 8.19 -15.69
CA GLU A 39 -6.40 7.84 -15.72
C GLU A 39 -6.87 7.47 -14.30
N ASP A 40 -8.12 7.82 -13.99
CA ASP A 40 -8.74 7.47 -12.72
C ASP A 40 -9.23 6.03 -12.77
N MET A 41 -8.84 5.21 -11.81
CA MET A 41 -9.31 3.83 -11.70
C MET A 41 -10.69 3.72 -11.04
N GLY A 42 -11.31 4.86 -10.70
CA GLY A 42 -12.62 4.92 -10.06
C GLY A 42 -12.57 4.77 -8.54
N ALA A 43 -13.74 4.71 -7.94
CA ALA A 43 -13.88 4.60 -6.50
C ALA A 43 -13.31 3.28 -5.98
N LEU A 44 -12.68 3.36 -4.80
CA LEU A 44 -12.08 2.22 -4.13
C LEU A 44 -13.11 1.13 -3.83
N GLN A 45 -14.25 1.55 -3.29
CA GLN A 45 -15.40 0.72 -2.97
C GLN A 45 -16.69 1.55 -3.11
N PRO A 46 -17.82 0.92 -3.49
CA PRO A 46 -19.11 1.61 -3.63
C PRO A 46 -19.75 2.03 -2.30
N GLY A 47 -19.08 1.82 -1.16
CA GLY A 47 -19.56 2.17 0.18
C GLY A 47 -18.76 1.48 1.28
N LEU A 48 -19.13 1.77 2.52
CA LEU A 48 -18.58 1.04 3.68
C LEU A 48 -19.12 -0.40 3.68
N PRO A 49 -18.27 -1.41 3.93
CA PRO A 49 -18.76 -2.77 4.13
C PRO A 49 -19.73 -2.80 5.31
N SER A 50 -20.83 -3.53 5.15
CA SER A 50 -21.84 -3.62 6.20
C SER A 50 -21.44 -4.67 7.25
N PRO A 51 -21.33 -4.30 8.54
CA PRO A 51 -21.10 -5.25 9.62
C PRO A 51 -22.22 -6.29 9.76
N VAL A 52 -23.41 -6.00 9.23
CA VAL A 52 -24.57 -6.92 9.22
C VAL A 52 -24.28 -8.22 8.43
N ALA A 53 -23.27 -8.22 7.56
CA ALA A 53 -22.84 -9.43 6.85
C ALA A 53 -22.19 -10.47 7.77
N ILE A 54 -21.83 -10.12 9.01
CA ILE A 54 -21.21 -11.05 9.97
C ILE A 54 -22.32 -11.64 10.83
N PRO A 55 -22.48 -12.99 10.88
CA PRO A 55 -23.47 -13.62 11.74
C PRO A 55 -23.23 -13.33 13.22
N GLU A 56 -24.32 -13.25 13.99
CA GLU A 56 -24.25 -13.04 15.43
C GLU A 56 -23.51 -14.21 16.13
N GLY A 57 -22.71 -13.87 17.13
CA GLY A 57 -21.94 -14.87 17.90
C GLY A 57 -20.60 -15.27 17.28
N TYR A 58 -20.22 -14.71 16.13
CA TYR A 58 -18.89 -14.96 15.55
C TYR A 58 -17.80 -14.23 16.34
N ASN A 59 -16.66 -14.90 16.50
CA ASN A 59 -15.44 -14.26 16.98
C ASN A 59 -14.86 -13.39 15.86
N ILE A 60 -14.39 -12.18 16.20
CA ILE A 60 -13.88 -11.22 15.25
C ILE A 60 -12.44 -10.86 15.59
N ILE A 61 -11.59 -10.79 14.56
CA ILE A 61 -10.25 -10.24 14.66
C ILE A 61 -10.11 -9.18 13.58
N VAL A 62 -9.53 -8.04 13.93
CA VAL A 62 -9.18 -6.97 12.99
C VAL A 62 -7.66 -6.91 12.85
N ILE A 63 -7.20 -6.89 11.61
CA ILE A 63 -5.78 -6.80 11.25
C ILE A 63 -5.58 -5.44 10.58
N ASP A 64 -4.60 -4.68 11.06
CA ASP A 64 -4.12 -3.45 10.43
C ASP A 64 -2.92 -3.77 9.52
N LEU A 65 -3.02 -3.41 8.24
CA LEU A 65 -1.97 -3.62 7.25
C LEU A 65 -0.96 -2.47 7.28
N GLN A 66 0.08 -2.64 8.05
CA GLN A 66 1.14 -1.63 8.11
C GLN A 66 1.89 -1.51 6.79
N ASP A 67 2.02 -0.27 6.29
CA ASP A 67 2.81 0.05 5.10
C ASP A 67 2.41 -0.75 3.83
N CYS A 68 1.12 -1.06 3.66
CA CYS A 68 0.57 -1.89 2.57
C CYS A 68 1.13 -1.52 1.19
N PHE A 69 1.24 -0.22 0.85
CA PHE A 69 1.77 0.23 -0.44
C PHE A 69 3.18 -0.29 -0.72
N PHE A 70 4.03 -0.35 0.30
CA PHE A 70 5.42 -0.78 0.15
C PHE A 70 5.58 -2.31 -0.02
N THR A 71 4.51 -3.07 0.10
CA THR A 71 4.51 -4.51 -0.20
C THR A 71 4.26 -4.80 -1.68
N ILE A 72 3.75 -3.83 -2.44
CA ILE A 72 3.36 -3.98 -3.83
C ILE A 72 4.53 -3.62 -4.75
N PRO A 73 5.11 -4.59 -5.48
CA PRO A 73 6.21 -4.31 -6.38
C PRO A 73 5.74 -3.55 -7.62
N LEU A 74 6.54 -2.58 -8.06
CA LEU A 74 6.31 -1.91 -9.34
C LEU A 74 6.86 -2.75 -10.49
N ASN A 75 6.16 -2.71 -11.64
CA ASN A 75 6.68 -3.23 -12.89
C ASN A 75 8.00 -2.50 -13.25
N ALA A 76 8.96 -3.23 -13.81
CA ALA A 76 10.27 -2.70 -14.17
C ALA A 76 10.18 -1.46 -15.09
N GLU A 77 9.22 -1.44 -16.03
CA GLU A 77 9.00 -0.33 -16.94
C GLU A 77 8.43 0.92 -16.25
N ASP A 78 7.70 0.75 -15.15
CA ASP A 78 7.09 1.86 -14.41
C ASP A 78 8.02 2.45 -13.37
N LYS A 79 8.94 1.68 -12.78
CA LYS A 79 9.89 2.14 -11.74
C LYS A 79 10.61 3.42 -12.14
N LYS A 80 11.07 3.51 -13.39
CA LYS A 80 11.82 4.66 -13.92
C LYS A 80 11.04 5.98 -13.84
N ARG A 81 9.71 5.93 -13.89
CA ARG A 81 8.83 7.11 -13.82
C ARG A 81 8.76 7.70 -12.41
N PHE A 82 9.09 6.91 -11.40
CA PHE A 82 9.09 7.31 -9.99
C PHE A 82 10.51 7.61 -9.47
N ALA A 83 11.40 8.04 -10.38
CA ALA A 83 12.74 8.44 -10.01
C ALA A 83 12.76 9.83 -9.37
N PHE A 84 13.71 10.02 -8.47
CA PHE A 84 13.96 11.27 -7.78
C PHE A 84 15.46 11.45 -7.50
N SER A 85 15.83 12.67 -7.14
CA SER A 85 17.22 13.01 -6.81
C SER A 85 17.33 13.48 -5.37
N LEU A 86 18.33 12.97 -4.67
CA LEU A 86 18.74 13.48 -3.37
C LEU A 86 19.87 14.49 -3.56
N PRO A 87 19.70 15.74 -3.14
CA PRO A 87 20.78 16.72 -3.18
C PRO A 87 21.89 16.30 -2.22
N SER A 88 23.13 16.57 -2.60
CA SER A 88 24.25 16.44 -1.69
C SER A 88 24.27 17.57 -0.67
N GLU A 89 24.90 17.33 0.47
CA GLU A 89 25.11 18.39 1.47
C GLU A 89 25.87 19.55 0.86
N ASN A 90 25.32 20.77 0.96
CA ASN A 90 25.86 21.99 0.38
C ASN A 90 26.13 21.94 -1.12
N PHE A 91 25.49 21.06 -1.87
CA PHE A 91 25.63 20.89 -3.31
C PHE A 91 27.09 20.65 -3.78
N LYS A 92 27.93 20.09 -2.91
CA LYS A 92 29.35 19.84 -3.21
C LYS A 92 29.62 18.62 -4.09
N GLN A 93 28.64 17.75 -4.23
CA GLN A 93 28.73 16.52 -5.02
C GLN A 93 27.52 16.39 -5.95
N PRO A 94 27.63 15.59 -7.04
CA PRO A 94 26.48 15.26 -7.88
C PRO A 94 25.33 14.68 -7.06
N TYR A 95 24.11 14.93 -7.48
CA TYR A 95 22.91 14.37 -6.85
C TYR A 95 22.93 12.85 -6.95
N LEU A 96 22.60 12.19 -5.85
CA LEU A 96 22.31 10.76 -5.86
C LEU A 96 20.92 10.55 -6.44
N ARG A 97 20.81 9.61 -7.37
CA ARG A 97 19.54 9.33 -8.03
C ARG A 97 19.03 7.96 -7.65
N PHE A 98 17.74 7.91 -7.33
CA PHE A 98 17.02 6.70 -6.95
C PHE A 98 15.67 6.62 -7.66
N GLN A 99 15.12 5.41 -7.67
CA GLN A 99 13.74 5.14 -8.07
C GLN A 99 13.09 4.16 -7.11
N TRP A 100 11.76 4.20 -7.03
CA TRP A 100 11.02 3.26 -6.23
C TRP A 100 10.98 1.88 -6.87
N LYS A 101 11.12 0.84 -6.04
CA LYS A 101 10.91 -0.57 -6.43
C LYS A 101 9.49 -1.02 -6.15
N VAL A 102 8.83 -0.33 -5.24
CA VAL A 102 7.50 -0.61 -4.70
C VAL A 102 6.59 0.59 -4.90
N LEU A 103 5.30 0.39 -4.74
CA LEU A 103 4.29 1.43 -4.94
C LEU A 103 4.52 2.59 -3.96
N PRO A 104 4.89 3.80 -4.43
CA PRO A 104 5.13 4.92 -3.55
C PRO A 104 3.80 5.52 -3.03
N GLN A 105 3.87 6.14 -1.86
CA GLN A 105 2.75 6.90 -1.32
C GLN A 105 2.53 8.18 -2.13
N GLY A 106 1.25 8.57 -2.29
CA GLY A 106 0.88 9.80 -2.98
C GLY A 106 0.49 9.63 -4.45
N ILE A 107 0.55 8.42 -5.01
CA ILE A 107 -0.05 8.13 -6.32
C ILE A 107 -1.57 8.12 -6.17
N LYS A 108 -2.26 8.76 -7.12
CA LYS A 108 -3.72 8.86 -7.18
C LYS A 108 -4.43 7.51 -7.02
N ASN A 109 -3.94 6.49 -7.70
CA ASN A 109 -4.56 5.16 -7.73
C ASN A 109 -3.97 4.17 -6.71
N SER A 110 -3.01 4.58 -5.87
CA SER A 110 -2.39 3.68 -4.89
C SER A 110 -3.39 2.98 -3.97
N PRO A 111 -4.41 3.67 -3.42
CA PRO A 111 -5.42 3.01 -2.60
C PRO A 111 -6.17 1.92 -3.36
N THR A 112 -6.61 2.19 -4.60
CA THR A 112 -7.32 1.23 -5.45
C THR A 112 -6.45 0.04 -5.83
N LEU A 113 -5.16 0.28 -6.12
CA LEU A 113 -4.21 -0.79 -6.42
C LEU A 113 -3.95 -1.67 -5.20
N CYS A 114 -3.77 -1.05 -4.01
CA CYS A 114 -3.60 -1.79 -2.76
C CYS A 114 -4.82 -2.65 -2.45
N GLN A 115 -6.03 -2.09 -2.58
CA GLN A 115 -7.28 -2.83 -2.37
C GLN A 115 -7.37 -4.05 -3.29
N LYS A 116 -7.08 -3.90 -4.59
CA LYS A 116 -7.08 -4.99 -5.54
C LYS A 116 -6.04 -6.06 -5.22
N PHE A 117 -4.83 -5.64 -4.87
CA PHE A 117 -3.73 -6.55 -4.52
C PHE A 117 -4.06 -7.41 -3.30
N VAL A 118 -4.58 -6.77 -2.24
CA VAL A 118 -4.99 -7.47 -1.02
C VAL A 118 -6.19 -8.36 -1.26
N ASN A 119 -7.19 -7.92 -2.05
CA ASN A 119 -8.36 -8.74 -2.38
C ASN A 119 -7.98 -10.05 -3.04
N VAL A 120 -7.04 -10.04 -3.99
CA VAL A 120 -6.54 -11.28 -4.62
C VAL A 120 -5.95 -12.24 -3.58
N ALA A 121 -5.15 -11.74 -2.64
CA ALA A 121 -4.61 -12.58 -1.56
C ALA A 121 -5.70 -13.13 -0.62
N LEU A 122 -6.74 -12.34 -0.36
CA LEU A 122 -7.87 -12.76 0.50
C LEU A 122 -8.80 -13.77 -0.20
N GLU A 123 -8.96 -13.70 -1.53
CA GLU A 123 -9.75 -14.68 -2.30
C GLU A 123 -9.16 -16.08 -2.15
N ASP A 124 -7.85 -16.23 -2.22
CA ASP A 124 -7.17 -17.52 -2.03
C ASP A 124 -7.40 -18.08 -0.60
N ILE A 125 -7.40 -17.22 0.40
CA ILE A 125 -7.69 -17.61 1.80
C ILE A 125 -9.17 -18.02 1.95
N GLY A 126 -10.08 -17.21 1.40
CA GLY A 126 -11.53 -17.49 1.45
C GLY A 126 -11.91 -18.81 0.78
N ALA A 127 -11.26 -19.16 -0.33
CA ALA A 127 -11.46 -20.43 -1.02
C ALA A 127 -10.97 -21.63 -0.20
N LYS A 128 -9.96 -21.44 0.65
CA LYS A 128 -9.34 -22.52 1.45
C LYS A 128 -10.04 -22.76 2.77
N TYR A 129 -10.67 -21.76 3.36
CA TYR A 129 -11.28 -21.81 4.70
C TYR A 129 -12.79 -21.56 4.62
N GLU A 130 -13.57 -22.63 4.75
CA GLU A 130 -15.03 -22.53 4.82
C GLU A 130 -15.49 -21.75 6.07
N GLN A 131 -16.61 -21.03 5.96
CA GLN A 131 -17.26 -20.25 7.01
C GLN A 131 -16.43 -19.05 7.53
N VAL A 132 -15.28 -18.74 6.93
CA VAL A 132 -14.54 -17.52 7.26
C VAL A 132 -15.17 -16.34 6.52
N HIS A 133 -15.67 -15.37 7.28
CA HIS A 133 -16.11 -14.08 6.73
C HIS A 133 -14.95 -13.11 6.78
N MET A 134 -14.60 -12.54 5.62
CA MET A 134 -13.56 -11.53 5.51
C MET A 134 -14.13 -10.24 4.92
N ILE A 135 -13.85 -9.14 5.59
CA ILE A 135 -14.20 -7.80 5.11
C ILE A 135 -12.91 -7.00 5.06
N HIS A 136 -12.56 -6.54 3.87
CA HIS A 136 -11.39 -5.69 3.65
C HIS A 136 -11.84 -4.25 3.36
N TYR A 137 -11.29 -3.31 4.11
CA TYR A 137 -11.53 -1.89 3.91
C TYR A 137 -10.25 -1.09 4.15
N MET A 138 -9.68 -0.52 3.09
CA MET A 138 -8.41 0.23 3.12
C MET A 138 -7.27 -0.62 3.72
N ASP A 139 -6.75 -0.18 4.86
CA ASP A 139 -5.63 -0.85 5.56
C ASP A 139 -6.12 -1.85 6.61
N ASP A 140 -7.45 -2.00 6.78
CA ASP A 140 -8.06 -2.89 7.78
C ASP A 140 -8.67 -4.12 7.13
N ILE A 141 -8.36 -5.30 7.69
CA ILE A 141 -9.01 -6.57 7.34
C ILE A 141 -9.71 -7.10 8.59
N LEU A 142 -11.02 -7.25 8.50
CA LEU A 142 -11.81 -7.92 9.52
C LEU A 142 -12.01 -9.38 9.12
N ILE A 143 -11.70 -10.30 10.02
CA ILE A 143 -11.90 -11.75 9.84
C ILE A 143 -12.82 -12.24 10.95
N ALA A 144 -13.87 -12.98 10.58
CA ALA A 144 -14.83 -13.54 11.53
C ALA A 144 -15.07 -15.02 11.28
N HIS A 145 -15.18 -15.80 12.39
CA HIS A 145 -15.45 -17.23 12.38
C HIS A 145 -16.12 -17.66 13.68
N PRO A 146 -17.03 -18.65 13.69
CA PRO A 146 -17.66 -19.14 14.93
C PRO A 146 -16.65 -19.75 15.90
N ASP A 147 -15.62 -20.43 15.40
CA ASP A 147 -14.57 -21.04 16.21
C ASP A 147 -13.33 -20.12 16.29
N ARG A 148 -12.98 -19.73 17.51
CA ARG A 148 -11.82 -18.88 17.80
C ARG A 148 -10.48 -19.56 17.50
N ALA A 149 -10.37 -20.86 17.71
CA ALA A 149 -9.13 -21.60 17.43
C ALA A 149 -8.86 -21.66 15.92
N HIS A 150 -9.92 -21.85 15.14
CA HIS A 150 -9.83 -21.81 13.67
C HIS A 150 -9.39 -20.42 13.17
N LEU A 151 -9.93 -19.35 13.77
CA LEU A 151 -9.55 -17.99 13.44
C LEU A 151 -8.05 -17.74 13.67
N GLN A 152 -7.48 -18.28 14.75
CA GLN A 152 -6.05 -18.17 15.02
C GLN A 152 -5.18 -18.91 13.97
N THR A 153 -5.67 -20.02 13.45
CA THR A 153 -4.98 -20.77 12.38
C THR A 153 -4.93 -19.97 11.09
N VAL A 154 -6.02 -19.29 10.73
CA VAL A 154 -6.09 -18.42 9.54
C VAL A 154 -5.10 -17.26 9.63
N LEU A 155 -4.82 -16.74 10.84
CA LEU A 155 -3.86 -15.64 11.06
C LEU A 155 -2.38 -16.04 10.89
N GLN A 156 -2.07 -17.34 10.84
CA GLN A 156 -0.67 -17.81 10.75
C GLN A 156 -0.21 -18.05 9.31
N ILE A 157 -1.04 -17.72 8.33
CA ILE A 157 -0.80 -17.87 6.90
C ILE A 157 -0.29 -16.55 6.32
#